data_85f6d8f0f8707141ddfc81cca9c53aa7
#
_entry.id   85f6d8f0f8707141ddfc81cca9c53aa7
#
_cell.length_a   1.000
_cell.length_b   1.000
_cell.length_c   1.000
_cell.angle_alpha   90.00
_cell.angle_beta   90.00
_cell.angle_gamma   90.00
#
_symmetry.space_group_name_H-M   'P 1'
#
loop_
_entity.id
_entity.type
_entity.pdbx_description
1 polymer ?
#
loop_
_entity_poly.entity_id
_entity_poly.type
_entity_poly.pdbx_seq_one_letter_code
_entity_poly.pdbx_strand_id
1 'polypeptide(L)'
;MKQDIIFISDLHISLEKTEITRRFISFLANQAQEASALYILGDLFDAWIGDDDNTPPNKRVKEKIKQLTDSGTQVFLQQGNRDFLIGQQFCKETGITLLDDYAVIDIFGAKTLLTHGDLLCSDDIPYQAFRKKSHTTEWKQNVLSKPLIIRLLAARWYRFRSLLHKRKKSQDIMDVNQQTVIDVLIEHDCLRLIHGHTHRPDIHDLKVNDQSAQRFVLADWKKDSASLLRWSPTGYQIENIE
;
A
#
# COMPACT_ATOMS: atom_id res chain seq x y z
N MET A 1 21.98 4.54 -16.13
CA MET A 1 21.23 3.41 -15.50
C MET A 1 20.21 4.02 -14.57
N LYS A 2 18.97 3.50 -14.56
CA LYS A 2 17.94 3.93 -13.60
C LYS A 2 18.42 3.60 -12.19
N GLN A 3 18.38 4.55 -11.26
CA GLN A 3 18.80 4.31 -9.87
C GLN A 3 17.70 4.68 -8.88
N ASP A 4 16.79 5.58 -9.26
CA ASP A 4 15.74 6.06 -8.37
C ASP A 4 14.77 4.96 -7.95
N ILE A 5 14.32 5.06 -6.72
CA ILE A 5 13.30 4.19 -6.12
C ILE A 5 12.08 5.06 -5.82
N ILE A 6 10.90 4.61 -6.23
CA ILE A 6 9.64 5.33 -6.01
C ILE A 6 8.76 4.57 -5.03
N PHE A 7 8.12 5.31 -4.10
CA PHE A 7 7.15 4.78 -3.14
C PHE A 7 5.82 5.52 -3.28
N ILE A 8 4.73 4.76 -3.35
CA ILE A 8 3.34 5.25 -3.36
C ILE A 8 2.48 4.34 -2.49
N SER A 9 1.31 4.81 -2.04
CA SER A 9 0.31 4.03 -1.32
C SER A 9 -1.09 4.63 -1.45
N ASP A 10 -2.10 3.90 -1.00
CA ASP A 10 -3.46 4.42 -0.77
C ASP A 10 -4.10 5.07 -2.01
N LEU A 11 -4.00 4.42 -3.16
CA LEU A 11 -4.61 4.87 -4.41
C LEU A 11 -6.12 4.62 -4.41
N HIS A 12 -6.56 3.51 -3.82
CA HIS A 12 -7.97 3.13 -3.75
C HIS A 12 -8.67 3.15 -5.12
N ILE A 13 -8.03 2.56 -6.13
CA ILE A 13 -8.57 2.48 -7.49
C ILE A 13 -9.91 1.75 -7.46
N SER A 14 -10.92 2.35 -8.09
CA SER A 14 -12.27 1.78 -8.22
C SER A 14 -12.95 2.30 -9.48
N LEU A 15 -14.10 1.70 -9.83
CA LEU A 15 -14.90 2.12 -10.98
C LEU A 15 -15.36 3.59 -10.87
N GLU A 16 -15.63 4.04 -9.64
CA GLU A 16 -16.12 5.39 -9.37
C GLU A 16 -14.99 6.44 -9.39
N LYS A 17 -13.74 6.03 -9.18
CA LYS A 17 -12.57 6.93 -9.10
C LYS A 17 -11.77 6.95 -10.41
N THR A 18 -12.43 7.31 -11.51
CA THR A 18 -11.84 7.30 -12.86
C THR A 18 -10.63 8.22 -13.00
N GLU A 19 -10.62 9.37 -12.30
CA GLU A 19 -9.51 10.33 -12.33
C GLU A 19 -8.24 9.75 -11.70
N ILE A 20 -8.37 9.07 -10.56
CA ILE A 20 -7.23 8.39 -9.90
C ILE A 20 -6.69 7.29 -10.81
N THR A 21 -7.59 6.49 -11.40
CA THR A 21 -7.20 5.43 -12.33
C THR A 21 -6.43 6.00 -13.54
N ARG A 22 -6.90 7.11 -14.12
CA ARG A 22 -6.25 7.75 -15.28
C ARG A 22 -4.88 8.29 -14.89
N ARG A 23 -4.77 8.99 -13.75
CA ARG A 23 -3.52 9.51 -13.23
C ARG A 23 -2.51 8.40 -12.94
N PHE A 24 -2.95 7.30 -12.33
CA PHE A 24 -2.09 6.14 -12.10
C PHE A 24 -1.57 5.53 -13.39
N ILE A 25 -2.41 5.38 -14.40
CA ILE A 25 -2.01 4.87 -15.71
C ILE A 25 -0.99 5.82 -16.39
N SER A 26 -1.21 7.13 -16.28
CA SER A 26 -0.26 8.14 -16.79
C SER A 26 1.08 8.08 -16.05
N PHE A 27 1.03 7.98 -14.72
CA PHE A 27 2.22 7.83 -13.87
C PHE A 27 3.04 6.57 -14.26
N LEU A 28 2.38 5.42 -14.45
CA LEU A 28 3.04 4.18 -14.88
C LEU A 28 3.71 4.33 -16.26
N ALA A 29 3.09 5.08 -17.16
CA ALA A 29 3.60 5.26 -18.52
C ALA A 29 4.75 6.28 -18.63
N ASN A 30 4.94 7.14 -17.64
CA ASN A 30 5.91 8.23 -17.62
C ASN A 30 6.91 8.08 -16.47
N GLN A 31 6.60 8.68 -15.30
CA GLN A 31 7.53 8.81 -14.16
C GLN A 31 8.03 7.46 -13.62
N ALA A 32 7.15 6.44 -13.55
CA ALA A 32 7.54 5.13 -13.03
C ALA A 32 8.52 4.38 -13.95
N GLN A 33 8.48 4.65 -15.26
CA GLN A 33 9.43 4.04 -16.18
C GLN A 33 10.86 4.55 -16.00
N GLU A 34 11.07 5.69 -15.38
CA GLU A 34 12.39 6.28 -15.13
C GLU A 34 13.06 5.68 -13.88
N ALA A 35 12.29 5.03 -13.01
CA ALA A 35 12.78 4.42 -11.78
C ALA A 35 13.31 3.00 -11.99
N SER A 36 14.26 2.60 -11.13
CA SER A 36 14.74 1.22 -11.03
C SER A 36 13.70 0.32 -10.34
N ALA A 37 12.99 0.88 -9.36
CA ALA A 37 11.98 0.15 -8.61
C ALA A 37 10.80 1.06 -8.22
N LEU A 38 9.60 0.47 -8.21
CA LEU A 38 8.37 1.05 -7.71
C LEU A 38 7.84 0.18 -6.57
N TYR A 39 7.66 0.78 -5.38
CA TYR A 39 7.03 0.15 -4.22
C TYR A 39 5.63 0.72 -4.02
N ILE A 40 4.62 -0.15 -4.02
CA ILE A 40 3.22 0.18 -3.74
C ILE A 40 2.90 -0.36 -2.35
N LEU A 41 2.81 0.51 -1.36
CA LEU A 41 2.65 0.12 0.04
C LEU A 41 1.18 -0.03 0.46
N GLY A 42 0.47 -0.87 -0.26
CA GLY A 42 -0.92 -1.27 0.05
C GLY A 42 -1.99 -0.31 -0.47
N ASP A 43 -3.22 -0.81 -0.41
CA ASP A 43 -4.43 -0.09 -0.81
C ASP A 43 -4.37 0.47 -2.25
N LEU A 44 -3.76 -0.31 -3.17
CA LEU A 44 -3.79 -0.03 -4.60
C LEU A 44 -5.23 0.03 -5.11
N PHE A 45 -6.05 -0.96 -4.69
CA PHE A 45 -7.47 -1.00 -5.00
C PHE A 45 -8.32 -0.65 -3.78
N ASP A 46 -9.47 -0.02 -4.03
CA ASP A 46 -10.44 0.33 -3.00
C ASP A 46 -11.13 -0.91 -2.39
N ALA A 47 -11.21 -2.00 -3.14
CA ALA A 47 -11.52 -3.34 -2.68
C ALA A 47 -11.02 -4.35 -3.71
N TRP A 48 -10.24 -5.33 -3.29
CA TRP A 48 -9.87 -6.48 -4.11
C TRP A 48 -10.61 -7.72 -3.62
N ILE A 49 -11.35 -8.37 -4.53
CA ILE A 49 -12.20 -9.50 -4.18
C ILE A 49 -11.71 -10.84 -4.72
N GLY A 50 -10.53 -10.85 -5.33
CA GLY A 50 -9.85 -12.03 -5.87
C GLY A 50 -9.22 -11.76 -7.23
N ASP A 51 -8.21 -12.54 -7.60
CA ASP A 51 -7.40 -12.34 -8.80
C ASP A 51 -8.19 -12.64 -10.10
N ASP A 52 -9.31 -13.33 -9.99
CA ASP A 52 -10.27 -13.61 -11.06
C ASP A 52 -11.18 -12.38 -11.39
N ASP A 53 -11.08 -11.29 -10.62
CA ASP A 53 -11.81 -10.06 -10.92
C ASP A 53 -11.11 -9.26 -12.03
N ASN A 54 -11.64 -9.39 -13.24
CA ASN A 54 -11.20 -8.67 -14.43
C ASN A 54 -12.17 -7.55 -14.85
N THR A 55 -13.07 -7.13 -13.95
CA THR A 55 -13.98 -6.02 -14.24
C THR A 55 -13.21 -4.69 -14.33
N PRO A 56 -13.69 -3.71 -15.13
CA PRO A 56 -13.04 -2.39 -15.11
C PRO A 56 -13.05 -1.76 -13.71
N PRO A 57 -11.96 -1.06 -13.30
CA PRO A 57 -10.75 -0.77 -14.06
C PRO A 57 -9.64 -1.84 -13.91
N ASN A 58 -9.89 -2.92 -13.15
CA ASN A 58 -8.88 -3.89 -12.68
C ASN A 58 -8.06 -4.49 -13.82
N LYS A 59 -8.73 -4.96 -14.88
CA LYS A 59 -8.05 -5.54 -16.05
C LYS A 59 -7.05 -4.55 -16.68
N ARG A 60 -7.50 -3.30 -16.91
CA ARG A 60 -6.65 -2.27 -17.51
C ARG A 60 -5.46 -1.90 -16.61
N VAL A 61 -5.67 -1.86 -15.30
CA VAL A 61 -4.59 -1.59 -14.34
C VAL A 61 -3.56 -2.71 -14.36
N LYS A 62 -3.99 -3.98 -14.34
CA LYS A 62 -3.08 -5.14 -14.47
C LYS A 62 -2.24 -5.07 -15.76
N GLU A 63 -2.87 -4.77 -16.91
CA GLU A 63 -2.18 -4.64 -18.18
C GLU A 63 -1.13 -3.52 -18.16
N LYS A 64 -1.41 -2.39 -17.52
CA LYS A 64 -0.47 -1.26 -17.43
C LYS A 64 0.70 -1.53 -16.48
N ILE A 65 0.45 -2.20 -15.37
CA ILE A 65 1.51 -2.67 -14.47
C ILE A 65 2.42 -3.68 -15.22
N LYS A 66 1.82 -4.62 -15.95
CA LYS A 66 2.59 -5.58 -16.78
C LYS A 66 3.48 -4.86 -17.79
N GLN A 67 2.99 -3.83 -18.48
CA GLN A 67 3.79 -3.03 -19.40
C GLN A 67 4.99 -2.38 -18.70
N LEU A 68 4.80 -1.88 -17.46
CA LEU A 68 5.88 -1.30 -16.67
C LEU A 68 6.92 -2.36 -16.29
N THR A 69 6.51 -3.52 -15.78
CA THR A 69 7.43 -4.60 -15.43
C THR A 69 8.20 -5.14 -16.63
N ASP A 70 7.53 -5.25 -17.79
CA ASP A 70 8.17 -5.65 -19.04
C ASP A 70 9.18 -4.62 -19.56
N SER A 71 9.05 -3.34 -19.20
CA SER A 71 10.02 -2.28 -19.53
C SER A 71 11.26 -2.30 -18.64
N GLY A 72 11.33 -3.21 -17.66
CA GLY A 72 12.48 -3.44 -16.77
C GLY A 72 12.44 -2.68 -15.46
N THR A 73 11.35 -1.98 -15.11
CA THR A 73 11.16 -1.45 -13.76
C THR A 73 10.68 -2.56 -12.84
N GLN A 74 11.38 -2.80 -11.74
CA GLN A 74 10.93 -3.75 -10.71
C GLN A 74 9.73 -3.17 -9.96
N VAL A 75 8.66 -3.94 -9.80
CA VAL A 75 7.46 -3.48 -9.09
C VAL A 75 7.19 -4.40 -7.91
N PHE A 76 7.10 -3.81 -6.73
CA PHE A 76 6.82 -4.48 -5.47
C PHE A 76 5.49 -3.99 -4.90
N LEU A 77 4.72 -4.89 -4.29
CA LEU A 77 3.43 -4.56 -3.69
C LEU A 77 3.35 -5.17 -2.29
N GLN A 78 2.98 -4.37 -1.31
CA GLN A 78 2.44 -4.87 -0.05
C GLN A 78 0.92 -4.89 -0.12
N GLN A 79 0.31 -5.88 0.52
CA GLN A 79 -1.14 -5.90 0.70
C GLN A 79 -1.55 -4.83 1.73
N GLY A 80 -2.58 -4.04 1.41
CA GLY A 80 -3.24 -3.15 2.37
C GLY A 80 -4.51 -3.77 2.94
N ASN A 81 -5.22 -3.01 3.76
CA ASN A 81 -6.45 -3.47 4.38
C ASN A 81 -7.66 -3.55 3.41
N ARG A 82 -7.50 -3.06 2.18
CA ARG A 82 -8.51 -3.08 1.12
C ARG A 82 -8.28 -4.16 0.07
N ASP A 83 -7.02 -4.54 -0.11
CA ASP A 83 -6.62 -5.42 -1.21
C ASP A 83 -5.81 -6.64 -0.75
N PHE A 84 -5.97 -7.06 0.50
CA PHE A 84 -5.29 -8.20 1.10
C PHE A 84 -5.63 -9.58 0.48
N LEU A 85 -6.57 -9.62 -0.45
CA LEU A 85 -6.90 -10.81 -1.27
C LEU A 85 -6.11 -10.86 -2.59
N ILE A 86 -5.23 -9.89 -2.87
CA ILE A 86 -4.28 -10.00 -3.98
C ILE A 86 -3.40 -11.23 -3.75
N GLY A 87 -3.31 -12.08 -4.77
CA GLY A 87 -2.62 -13.35 -4.68
C GLY A 87 -1.63 -13.60 -5.81
N GLN A 88 -1.20 -14.85 -5.92
CA GLN A 88 -0.16 -15.27 -6.86
C GLN A 88 -0.57 -15.13 -8.34
N GLN A 89 -1.87 -15.21 -8.66
CA GLN A 89 -2.32 -15.04 -10.02
C GLN A 89 -2.14 -13.58 -10.48
N PHE A 90 -2.46 -12.62 -9.61
CA PHE A 90 -2.18 -11.20 -9.87
C PHE A 90 -0.68 -10.96 -10.13
N CYS A 91 0.18 -11.55 -9.30
CA CYS A 91 1.64 -11.43 -9.48
C CYS A 91 2.11 -11.99 -10.83
N LYS A 92 1.61 -13.16 -11.23
CA LYS A 92 1.95 -13.77 -12.52
C LYS A 92 1.48 -12.93 -13.70
N GLU A 93 0.28 -12.34 -13.60
CA GLU A 93 -0.29 -11.52 -14.67
C GLU A 93 0.40 -10.16 -14.81
N THR A 94 0.92 -9.61 -13.72
CA THR A 94 1.48 -8.26 -13.70
C THR A 94 3.01 -8.20 -13.63
N GLY A 95 3.66 -9.29 -13.21
CA GLY A 95 5.10 -9.31 -12.95
C GLY A 95 5.51 -8.65 -11.63
N ILE A 96 4.55 -8.32 -10.76
CA ILE A 96 4.80 -7.75 -9.43
C ILE A 96 5.37 -8.82 -8.49
N THR A 97 6.23 -8.40 -7.57
CA THR A 97 6.64 -9.17 -6.38
C THR A 97 5.83 -8.71 -5.17
N LEU A 98 5.10 -9.65 -4.53
CA LEU A 98 4.46 -9.38 -3.25
C LEU A 98 5.50 -9.35 -2.14
N LEU A 99 5.38 -8.36 -1.26
CA LEU A 99 6.16 -8.24 -0.04
C LEU A 99 5.33 -8.71 1.17
N ASP A 100 6.04 -9.13 2.22
CA ASP A 100 5.45 -9.42 3.52
C ASP A 100 4.91 -8.14 4.19
N ASP A 101 4.12 -8.30 5.26
CA ASP A 101 3.55 -7.20 6.05
C ASP A 101 4.62 -6.21 6.55
N TYR A 102 5.80 -6.72 6.87
CA TYR A 102 7.02 -5.97 7.17
C TYR A 102 8.12 -6.44 6.22
N ALA A 103 8.69 -5.52 5.46
CA ALA A 103 9.78 -5.83 4.54
C ALA A 103 10.95 -4.87 4.76
N VAL A 104 12.14 -5.41 4.98
CA VAL A 104 13.36 -4.61 5.10
C VAL A 104 14.06 -4.56 3.75
N ILE A 105 14.32 -3.36 3.27
CA ILE A 105 15.09 -3.14 2.03
C ILE A 105 16.30 -2.26 2.32
N ASP A 106 17.30 -2.34 1.46
CA ASP A 106 18.39 -1.37 1.43
C ASP A 106 18.06 -0.21 0.49
N ILE A 107 18.10 1.01 1.00
CA ILE A 107 17.99 2.22 0.20
C ILE A 107 19.33 2.96 0.28
N PHE A 108 20.18 2.76 -0.71
CA PHE A 108 21.50 3.38 -0.80
C PHE A 108 22.35 3.23 0.47
N GLY A 109 22.44 2.00 1.01
CA GLY A 109 23.22 1.67 2.20
C GLY A 109 22.51 1.88 3.53
N ALA A 110 21.24 2.26 3.53
CA ALA A 110 20.44 2.40 4.74
C ALA A 110 19.28 1.41 4.77
N LYS A 111 19.27 0.52 5.78
CA LYS A 111 18.16 -0.38 6.05
C LYS A 111 16.88 0.44 6.30
N THR A 112 15.83 0.12 5.56
CA THR A 112 14.55 0.80 5.63
C THR A 112 13.44 -0.22 5.75
N LEU A 113 12.61 -0.08 6.77
CA LEU A 113 11.42 -0.90 6.99
C LEU A 113 10.26 -0.36 6.16
N LEU A 114 9.59 -1.23 5.43
CA LEU A 114 8.37 -0.93 4.67
C LEU A 114 7.20 -1.67 5.30
N THR A 115 6.07 -1.00 5.43
CA THR A 115 4.79 -1.59 5.81
C THR A 115 3.65 -0.79 5.22
N HIS A 116 2.46 -1.40 5.04
CA HIS A 116 1.28 -0.61 4.71
C HIS A 116 0.95 0.41 5.82
N GLY A 117 1.06 0.01 7.08
CA GLY A 117 0.83 0.90 8.23
C GLY A 117 -0.37 0.52 9.11
N ASP A 118 -1.25 -0.33 8.64
CA ASP A 118 -2.45 -0.76 9.37
C ASP A 118 -2.12 -1.57 10.66
N LEU A 119 -1.01 -2.30 10.66
CA LEU A 119 -0.49 -2.98 11.85
C LEU A 119 0.07 -2.03 12.91
N LEU A 120 0.49 -0.83 12.50
CA LEU A 120 0.97 0.20 13.41
C LEU A 120 -0.16 0.87 14.20
N CYS A 121 -1.41 0.77 13.71
CA CYS A 121 -2.61 1.25 14.40
C CYS A 121 -3.08 0.21 15.43
N SER A 122 -2.23 -0.14 16.39
CA SER A 122 -2.48 -1.20 17.37
C SER A 122 -3.61 -0.89 18.35
N ASP A 123 -3.98 0.38 18.51
CA ASP A 123 -5.08 0.84 19.37
C ASP A 123 -6.46 0.58 18.75
N ASP A 124 -6.55 0.28 17.45
CA ASP A 124 -7.79 -0.15 16.79
C ASP A 124 -8.04 -1.65 17.03
N ILE A 125 -8.31 -2.03 18.27
CA ILE A 125 -8.50 -3.42 18.69
C ILE A 125 -9.53 -4.17 17.82
N PRO A 126 -10.71 -3.59 17.48
CA PRO A 126 -11.66 -4.28 16.61
C PRO A 126 -11.10 -4.57 15.21
N TYR A 127 -10.33 -3.64 14.64
CA TYR A 127 -9.69 -3.84 13.35
C TYR A 127 -8.60 -4.91 13.44
N GLN A 128 -7.72 -4.86 14.44
CA GLN A 128 -6.64 -5.84 14.61
C GLN A 128 -7.20 -7.27 14.78
N ALA A 129 -8.29 -7.43 15.54
CA ALA A 129 -8.97 -8.72 15.69
C ALA A 129 -9.54 -9.23 14.34
N PHE A 130 -10.15 -8.34 13.55
CA PHE A 130 -10.63 -8.67 12.21
C PHE A 130 -9.46 -9.05 11.29
N ARG A 131 -8.39 -8.25 11.26
CA ARG A 131 -7.20 -8.50 10.44
C ARG A 131 -6.60 -9.87 10.74
N LYS A 132 -6.36 -10.17 12.01
CA LYS A 132 -5.83 -11.47 12.44
C LYS A 132 -6.66 -12.64 11.90
N LYS A 133 -7.99 -12.50 11.87
CA LYS A 133 -8.90 -13.52 11.32
C LYS A 133 -8.88 -13.56 9.79
N SER A 134 -8.99 -12.40 9.14
CA SER A 134 -9.19 -12.31 7.69
C SER A 134 -7.91 -12.60 6.87
N HIS A 135 -6.74 -12.54 7.51
CA HIS A 135 -5.47 -12.85 6.84
C HIS A 135 -5.06 -14.33 6.96
N THR A 136 -5.84 -15.16 7.69
CA THR A 136 -5.58 -16.61 7.70
C THR A 136 -5.86 -17.25 6.34
N THR A 137 -5.08 -18.27 6.01
CA THR A 137 -5.22 -19.02 4.76
C THR A 137 -6.62 -19.60 4.60
N GLU A 138 -7.18 -20.17 5.68
CA GLU A 138 -8.51 -20.76 5.71
C GLU A 138 -9.60 -19.74 5.38
N TRP A 139 -9.52 -18.54 5.98
CA TRP A 139 -10.48 -17.47 5.72
C TRP A 139 -10.38 -16.97 4.27
N LYS A 140 -9.15 -16.72 3.78
CA LYS A 140 -8.93 -16.30 2.39
C LYS A 140 -9.47 -17.35 1.41
N GLN A 141 -9.17 -18.63 1.60
CA GLN A 141 -9.68 -19.71 0.76
C GLN A 141 -11.20 -19.82 0.80
N ASN A 142 -11.81 -19.73 2.00
CA ASN A 142 -13.27 -19.75 2.13
C ASN A 142 -13.93 -18.59 1.37
N VAL A 143 -13.39 -17.38 1.44
CA VAL A 143 -13.91 -16.23 0.70
C VAL A 143 -13.72 -16.43 -0.81
N LEU A 144 -12.53 -16.80 -1.25
CA LEU A 144 -12.19 -16.96 -2.67
C LEU A 144 -12.93 -18.13 -3.33
N SER A 145 -13.41 -19.12 -2.57
CA SER A 145 -14.26 -20.22 -3.09
C SER A 145 -15.66 -19.76 -3.47
N LYS A 146 -16.11 -18.58 -3.05
CA LYS A 146 -17.45 -18.08 -3.37
C LYS A 146 -17.47 -17.47 -4.78
N PRO A 147 -18.61 -17.54 -5.48
CA PRO A 147 -18.78 -16.84 -6.75
C PRO A 147 -18.46 -15.35 -6.66
N LEU A 148 -17.90 -14.78 -7.73
CA LEU A 148 -17.44 -13.38 -7.78
C LEU A 148 -18.54 -12.39 -7.36
N ILE A 149 -19.78 -12.62 -7.80
CA ILE A 149 -20.91 -11.75 -7.45
C ILE A 149 -21.20 -11.73 -5.94
N ILE A 150 -21.04 -12.86 -5.25
CA ILE A 150 -21.23 -12.92 -3.80
C ILE A 150 -20.12 -12.16 -3.09
N ARG A 151 -18.88 -12.31 -3.55
CA ARG A 151 -17.73 -11.58 -3.01
C ARG A 151 -17.88 -10.07 -3.20
N LEU A 152 -18.38 -9.64 -4.37
CA LEU A 152 -18.65 -8.23 -4.67
C LEU A 152 -19.70 -7.63 -3.73
N LEU A 153 -20.81 -8.33 -3.53
CA LEU A 153 -21.89 -7.88 -2.63
C LEU A 153 -21.40 -7.81 -1.17
N ALA A 154 -20.64 -8.82 -0.73
CA ALA A 154 -20.06 -8.85 0.60
C ALA A 154 -19.08 -7.68 0.82
N ALA A 155 -18.19 -7.40 -0.16
CA ALA A 155 -17.25 -6.29 -0.10
C ALA A 155 -17.99 -4.94 -0.03
N ARG A 156 -19.02 -4.72 -0.84
CA ARG A 156 -19.84 -3.50 -0.79
C ARG A 156 -20.53 -3.31 0.56
N TRP A 157 -21.11 -4.38 1.11
CA TRP A 157 -21.75 -4.35 2.42
C TRP A 157 -20.75 -4.04 3.54
N TYR A 158 -19.59 -4.70 3.52
CA TYR A 158 -18.52 -4.46 4.49
C TYR A 158 -18.02 -3.01 4.44
N ARG A 159 -17.82 -2.46 3.24
CA ARG A 159 -17.44 -1.06 3.06
C ARG A 159 -18.47 -0.09 3.63
N PHE A 160 -19.74 -0.33 3.37
CA PHE A 160 -20.83 0.48 3.93
C PHE A 160 -20.78 0.49 5.46
N ARG A 161 -20.65 -0.69 6.08
CA ARG A 161 -20.49 -0.80 7.53
C ARG A 161 -19.24 -0.07 8.04
N SER A 162 -18.12 -0.22 7.36
CA SER A 162 -16.86 0.44 7.73
C SER A 162 -16.99 1.97 7.71
N LEU A 163 -17.68 2.54 6.73
CA LEU A 163 -17.94 3.97 6.65
C LEU A 163 -18.80 4.47 7.84
N LEU A 164 -19.80 3.72 8.24
CA LEU A 164 -20.63 4.04 9.41
C LEU A 164 -19.84 3.98 10.71
N HIS A 165 -18.90 3.04 10.85
CA HIS A 165 -18.04 2.92 12.03
C HIS A 165 -16.96 4.00 12.08
N LYS A 166 -16.35 4.37 10.95
CA LYS A 166 -15.36 5.46 10.89
C LYS A 166 -15.91 6.79 11.39
N ARG A 167 -17.18 7.08 11.15
CA ARG A 167 -17.84 8.31 11.65
C ARG A 167 -17.95 8.39 13.18
N LYS A 168 -17.79 7.28 13.88
CA LYS A 168 -17.89 7.18 15.36
C LYS A 168 -16.55 7.07 16.06
N LYS A 169 -15.45 6.86 15.34
CA LYS A 169 -14.11 6.73 15.93
C LYS A 169 -13.44 8.10 16.07
N SER A 170 -12.72 8.30 17.18
CA SER A 170 -11.83 9.46 17.31
C SER A 170 -10.69 9.36 16.29
N GLN A 171 -10.20 10.50 15.85
CA GLN A 171 -9.09 10.57 14.90
C GLN A 171 -7.80 9.95 15.46
N ASP A 172 -7.60 9.97 16.76
CA ASP A 172 -6.41 9.46 17.44
C ASP A 172 -6.31 7.92 17.37
N ILE A 173 -7.43 7.20 17.46
CA ILE A 173 -7.48 5.73 17.34
C ILE A 173 -7.12 5.25 15.92
N MET A 174 -7.25 6.11 14.92
CA MET A 174 -6.94 5.80 13.53
C MET A 174 -5.50 6.19 13.14
N ASP A 175 -4.71 6.73 14.06
CA ASP A 175 -3.28 7.01 13.84
C ASP A 175 -2.41 5.85 14.34
N VAL A 176 -1.13 5.87 13.97
CA VAL A 176 -0.17 4.87 14.44
C VAL A 176 0.11 5.05 15.94
N ASN A 177 0.21 3.94 16.64
CA ASN A 177 0.70 3.93 18.02
C ASN A 177 2.23 4.13 18.01
N GLN A 178 2.72 5.17 18.70
CA GLN A 178 4.14 5.53 18.68
C GLN A 178 5.04 4.44 19.27
N GLN A 179 4.58 3.76 20.32
CA GLN A 179 5.35 2.66 20.91
C GLN A 179 5.47 1.50 19.93
N THR A 180 4.38 1.14 19.23
CA THR A 180 4.40 0.11 18.19
C THR A 180 5.38 0.46 17.07
N VAL A 181 5.45 1.73 16.65
CA VAL A 181 6.43 2.19 15.65
C VAL A 181 7.86 1.96 16.14
N ILE A 182 8.17 2.32 17.39
CA ILE A 182 9.50 2.12 17.99
C ILE A 182 9.82 0.62 18.06
N ASP A 183 8.88 -0.19 18.56
CA ASP A 183 9.06 -1.62 18.75
C ASP A 183 9.38 -2.35 17.43
N VAL A 184 8.65 -2.05 16.35
CA VAL A 184 8.91 -2.68 15.04
C VAL A 184 10.22 -2.20 14.41
N LEU A 185 10.64 -0.95 14.64
CA LEU A 185 11.94 -0.47 14.20
C LEU A 185 13.09 -1.19 14.93
N ILE A 186 12.95 -1.44 16.24
CA ILE A 186 13.91 -2.22 17.02
C ILE A 186 13.95 -3.67 16.54
N GLU A 187 12.77 -4.30 16.40
CA GLU A 187 12.65 -5.70 15.99
C GLU A 187 13.34 -5.98 14.63
N HIS A 188 13.24 -5.01 13.70
CA HIS A 188 13.80 -5.18 12.34
C HIS A 188 15.18 -4.54 12.16
N ASP A 189 15.80 -4.02 13.23
CA ASP A 189 17.10 -3.33 13.18
C ASP A 189 17.12 -2.22 12.11
N CYS A 190 16.09 -1.36 12.11
CA CYS A 190 15.92 -0.26 11.17
C CYS A 190 15.81 1.08 11.90
N LEU A 191 16.35 2.14 11.28
CA LEU A 191 16.20 3.53 11.74
C LEU A 191 15.34 4.36 10.78
N ARG A 192 14.78 3.71 9.77
CA ARG A 192 13.90 4.35 8.78
C ARG A 192 12.68 3.47 8.54
N LEU A 193 11.51 4.10 8.51
CA LEU A 193 10.22 3.48 8.24
C LEU A 193 9.50 4.26 7.15
N ILE A 194 8.95 3.56 6.14
CA ILE A 194 8.05 4.16 5.13
C ILE A 194 6.74 3.39 5.19
N HIS A 195 5.61 4.12 5.30
CA HIS A 195 4.28 3.53 5.32
C HIS A 195 3.20 4.47 4.77
N GLY A 196 2.00 3.94 4.52
CA GLY A 196 0.79 4.66 4.13
C GLY A 196 -0.31 4.61 5.20
N HIS A 197 -1.52 4.22 4.80
CA HIS A 197 -2.69 3.88 5.61
C HIS A 197 -3.36 5.03 6.36
N THR A 198 -2.61 5.87 7.07
CA THR A 198 -3.19 6.93 7.93
C THR A 198 -3.70 8.12 7.14
N HIS A 199 -3.30 8.28 5.89
CA HIS A 199 -3.62 9.42 5.01
C HIS A 199 -3.20 10.78 5.62
N ARG A 200 -2.12 10.79 6.41
CA ARG A 200 -1.55 11.98 7.06
C ARG A 200 -0.09 12.12 6.65
N PRO A 201 0.17 12.54 5.40
CA PRO A 201 1.52 12.61 4.87
C PRO A 201 2.37 13.57 5.69
N ASP A 202 3.49 13.06 6.21
CA ASP A 202 4.45 13.83 7.00
C ASP A 202 5.75 13.05 7.16
N ILE A 203 6.81 13.71 7.62
CA ILE A 203 8.07 13.11 8.00
C ILE A 203 8.29 13.39 9.47
N HIS A 204 8.33 12.31 10.26
CA HIS A 204 8.50 12.40 11.71
C HIS A 204 9.91 11.98 12.10
N ASP A 205 10.60 12.84 12.83
CA ASP A 205 11.86 12.49 13.50
C ASP A 205 11.56 11.76 14.82
N LEU A 206 12.24 10.64 15.02
CA LEU A 206 12.06 9.75 16.15
C LEU A 206 13.40 9.44 16.80
N LYS A 207 13.37 8.85 18.00
CA LYS A 207 14.53 8.23 18.63
C LYS A 207 14.25 6.74 18.87
N VAL A 208 15.18 5.90 18.44
CA VAL A 208 15.19 4.45 18.66
C VAL A 208 16.53 4.09 19.28
N ASN A 209 16.52 3.61 20.53
CA ASN A 209 17.74 3.31 21.29
C ASN A 209 18.77 4.48 21.26
N ASP A 210 18.31 5.71 21.52
CA ASP A 210 19.08 6.96 21.46
C ASP A 210 19.63 7.36 20.10
N GLN A 211 19.36 6.59 19.05
CA GLN A 211 19.73 6.91 17.67
C GLN A 211 18.60 7.68 16.97
N SER A 212 18.98 8.61 16.10
CA SER A 212 18.03 9.33 15.26
C SER A 212 17.41 8.38 14.23
N ALA A 213 16.09 8.37 14.15
CA ALA A 213 15.32 7.58 13.21
C ALA A 213 14.25 8.44 12.52
N GLN A 214 13.76 8.01 11.37
CA GLN A 214 12.76 8.76 10.60
C GLN A 214 11.62 7.85 10.15
N ARG A 215 10.40 8.38 10.24
CA ARG A 215 9.18 7.75 9.74
C ARG A 215 8.57 8.62 8.65
N PHE A 216 8.46 8.07 7.45
CA PHE A 216 7.86 8.69 6.28
C PHE A 216 6.44 8.16 6.09
N VAL A 217 5.48 9.05 6.09
CA VAL A 217 4.07 8.73 5.84
C VAL A 217 3.72 9.17 4.43
N LEU A 218 3.33 8.21 3.58
CA LEU A 218 2.92 8.49 2.20
C LEU A 218 1.51 9.09 2.15
N ALA A 219 1.27 9.93 1.14
CA ALA A 219 -0.03 10.51 0.91
C ALA A 219 -0.99 9.53 0.22
N ASP A 220 -2.27 9.62 0.55
CA ASP A 220 -3.34 9.04 -0.24
C ASP A 220 -3.57 9.81 -1.54
N TRP A 221 -3.98 9.10 -2.60
CA TRP A 221 -4.30 9.73 -3.88
C TRP A 221 -5.73 10.22 -3.89
N LYS A 222 -5.91 11.51 -4.24
CA LYS A 222 -7.20 12.19 -4.35
C LYS A 222 -7.48 12.58 -5.79
N LYS A 223 -8.72 13.00 -6.05
CA LYS A 223 -9.10 13.49 -7.38
C LYS A 223 -8.18 14.63 -7.85
N ASP A 224 -7.85 15.54 -6.94
CA ASP A 224 -7.15 16.78 -7.26
C ASP A 224 -5.68 16.79 -6.82
N SER A 225 -5.22 15.74 -6.13
CA SER A 225 -3.84 15.64 -5.64
C SER A 225 -3.36 14.20 -5.57
N ALA A 226 -2.15 13.97 -6.01
CA ALA A 226 -1.42 12.73 -5.83
C ALA A 226 0.07 13.06 -5.70
N SER A 227 0.77 12.33 -4.85
CA SER A 227 2.21 12.50 -4.70
C SER A 227 2.92 11.15 -4.58
N LEU A 228 4.19 11.18 -4.81
CA LEU A 228 5.12 10.07 -4.63
C LEU A 228 6.29 10.49 -3.75
N LEU A 229 6.93 9.54 -3.11
CA LEU A 229 8.23 9.70 -2.50
C LEU A 229 9.26 9.08 -3.44
N ARG A 230 10.15 9.91 -4.00
CA ARG A 230 11.30 9.46 -4.80
C ARG A 230 12.56 9.46 -3.96
N TRP A 231 13.30 8.39 -4.02
CA TRP A 231 14.62 8.26 -3.42
C TRP A 231 15.68 8.08 -4.49
N SER A 232 16.70 8.94 -4.47
CA SER A 232 17.86 8.90 -5.35
C SER A 232 19.15 8.74 -4.51
N PRO A 233 20.31 8.49 -5.13
CA PRO A 233 21.58 8.48 -4.40
C PRO A 233 21.90 9.79 -3.67
N THR A 234 21.31 10.91 -4.06
CA THR A 234 21.51 12.24 -3.47
C THR A 234 20.53 12.58 -2.35
N GLY A 235 19.51 11.72 -2.11
CA GLY A 235 18.49 11.92 -1.08
C GLY A 235 17.07 11.67 -1.58
N TYR A 236 16.09 12.10 -0.80
CA TYR A 236 14.67 11.92 -1.13
C TYR A 236 14.00 13.23 -1.54
N GLN A 237 12.94 13.11 -2.31
CA GLN A 237 12.04 14.19 -2.71
C GLN A 237 10.59 13.72 -2.69
N ILE A 238 9.67 14.60 -2.26
CA ILE A 238 8.23 14.39 -2.41
C ILE A 238 7.81 15.15 -3.67
N GLU A 239 7.28 14.43 -4.65
CA GLU A 239 6.87 14.97 -5.94
C GLU A 239 5.36 14.86 -6.11
N ASN A 240 4.74 15.90 -6.69
CA ASN A 240 3.35 15.84 -7.11
C ASN A 240 3.24 15.10 -8.45
N ILE A 241 2.17 14.32 -8.61
CA ILE A 241 1.84 13.61 -9.85
C ILE A 241 0.69 14.38 -10.51
N GLU A 242 0.92 14.82 -11.74
CA GLU A 242 -0.05 15.53 -12.56
C GLU A 242 -1.12 14.60 -13.20
#